data_dc9ceeb2cba793f47570f13572a8d6e0
#
_entry.id   dc9ceeb2cba793f47570f13572a8d6e0
#
_cell.length_a   1.000
_cell.length_b   1.000
_cell.length_c   1.000
_cell.angle_alpha   90.00
_cell.angle_beta   90.00
_cell.angle_gamma   90.00
#
_symmetry.space_group_name_H-M   'P 1'
#
loop_
_entity.id
_entity.type
_entity.pdbx_description
1 polymer ?
#
loop_
_entity_poly.entity_id
_entity_poly.type
_entity_poly.pdbx_seq_one_letter_code
_entity_poly.pdbx_strand_id
1 'polypeptide(L)'
;EVIVNSNYMKRELQSLFGLPFEKINVIPNGININMFNGVEKDYDFRRKYALDNEKIILFMGRLVYEKGVQHLISAMPKILAGYHDAKLVIAGKGGMLDELRAQVNSLGISNKVYFTGYMDSKQVCKMYKCADVSVFPSTYEPFGIVALEAMLSGTPVVVSDIGGLNEIVEHGVDGMKSYAGNPNSLADSILALLYNPQLADSVVKKAKAKVKNEFNWAKIAQDTHFTYQKAICQTMAERQKNQIAQEKAKKTKRAKHTETEITNLLAFRKRQAYA
;
A
#
# COMPACT_ATOMS: atom_id res chain seq x y z
N GLU A 1 8.06 -10.88 15.57
CA GLU A 1 6.97 -10.18 14.91
C GLU A 1 7.48 -9.41 13.69
N VAL A 2 6.70 -9.38 12.62
CA VAL A 2 6.94 -8.62 11.39
C VAL A 2 5.75 -7.71 11.16
N ILE A 3 5.97 -6.48 10.68
CA ILE A 3 4.90 -5.56 10.30
C ILE A 3 4.95 -5.38 8.79
N VAL A 4 3.80 -5.47 8.14
CA VAL A 4 3.58 -5.19 6.72
C VAL A 4 2.40 -4.24 6.55
N ASN A 5 2.32 -3.57 5.40
CA ASN A 5 1.32 -2.53 5.16
C ASN A 5 0.03 -3.02 4.49
N SER A 6 -0.06 -4.29 4.09
CA SER A 6 -1.25 -4.88 3.46
C SER A 6 -1.32 -6.39 3.68
N ASN A 7 -2.51 -6.97 3.55
CA ASN A 7 -2.67 -8.43 3.53
C ASN A 7 -2.03 -9.05 2.29
N TYR A 8 -1.94 -8.29 1.19
CA TYR A 8 -1.19 -8.70 0.02
C TYR A 8 0.28 -8.98 0.38
N MET A 9 0.97 -8.02 1.01
CA MET A 9 2.35 -8.19 1.47
C MET A 9 2.51 -9.32 2.50
N LYS A 10 1.51 -9.52 3.38
CA LYS A 10 1.50 -10.62 4.34
C LYS A 10 1.53 -11.97 3.62
N ARG A 11 0.71 -12.14 2.59
CA ARG A 11 0.69 -13.38 1.77
C ARG A 11 1.99 -13.56 0.97
N GLU A 12 2.54 -12.48 0.41
CA GLU A 12 3.84 -12.53 -0.28
C GLU A 12 4.97 -13.01 0.65
N LEU A 13 5.10 -12.43 1.84
CA LEU A 13 6.14 -12.83 2.78
C LEU A 13 5.99 -14.28 3.26
N GLN A 14 4.76 -14.73 3.47
CA GLN A 14 4.50 -16.12 3.80
C GLN A 14 4.93 -17.06 2.64
N SER A 15 4.54 -16.72 1.42
CA SER A 15 4.81 -17.55 0.24
C SER A 15 6.30 -17.60 -0.12
N LEU A 16 6.98 -16.45 -0.07
CA LEU A 16 8.38 -16.35 -0.53
C LEU A 16 9.39 -16.77 0.54
N PHE A 17 9.10 -16.50 1.82
CA PHE A 17 10.06 -16.68 2.92
C PHE A 17 9.62 -17.72 3.96
N GLY A 18 8.43 -18.31 3.80
CA GLY A 18 7.91 -19.30 4.75
C GLY A 18 7.66 -18.73 6.16
N LEU A 19 7.49 -17.42 6.29
CA LEU A 19 7.27 -16.79 7.59
C LEU A 19 5.93 -17.24 8.18
N PRO A 20 5.87 -17.60 9.49
CA PRO A 20 4.63 -17.97 10.14
C PRO A 20 3.60 -16.84 10.07
N PHE A 21 2.39 -17.17 9.62
CA PHE A 21 1.33 -16.17 9.36
C PHE A 21 0.95 -15.38 10.61
N GLU A 22 0.99 -16.01 11.78
CA GLU A 22 0.69 -15.40 13.09
C GLU A 22 1.75 -14.40 13.57
N LYS A 23 2.95 -14.43 12.99
CA LYS A 23 4.03 -13.47 13.28
C LYS A 23 3.99 -12.23 12.38
N ILE A 24 3.15 -12.23 11.34
CA ILE A 24 3.04 -11.12 10.40
C ILE A 24 1.80 -10.29 10.74
N ASN A 25 2.00 -9.07 11.20
CA ASN A 25 0.95 -8.13 11.57
C ASN A 25 0.74 -7.14 10.42
N VAL A 26 -0.51 -6.92 10.03
CA VAL A 26 -0.86 -5.96 8.99
C VAL A 26 -1.19 -4.64 9.66
N ILE A 27 -0.36 -3.63 9.41
CA ILE A 27 -0.55 -2.25 9.88
C ILE A 27 -0.36 -1.35 8.65
N PRO A 28 -1.44 -0.76 8.11
CA PRO A 28 -1.34 0.07 6.92
C PRO A 28 -0.51 1.33 7.17
N ASN A 29 -0.05 1.97 6.10
CA ASN A 29 0.56 3.30 6.22
C ASN A 29 -0.50 4.35 6.53
N GLY A 30 -0.15 5.30 7.39
CA GLY A 30 -0.95 6.49 7.63
C GLY A 30 -0.72 7.55 6.57
N ILE A 31 -1.66 8.51 6.50
CA ILE A 31 -1.54 9.72 5.69
C ILE A 31 -1.74 10.95 6.59
N ASN A 32 -1.13 12.07 6.20
CA ASN A 32 -1.40 13.35 6.85
C ASN A 32 -2.78 13.85 6.45
N ILE A 33 -3.78 13.63 7.32
CA ILE A 33 -5.19 14.00 7.05
C ILE A 33 -5.41 15.51 6.89
N ASN A 34 -4.42 16.32 7.25
CA ASN A 34 -4.49 17.78 7.15
C ASN A 34 -3.79 18.33 5.89
N MET A 35 -3.24 17.48 5.03
CA MET A 35 -2.44 17.92 3.87
C MET A 35 -3.22 18.77 2.86
N PHE A 36 -4.55 18.67 2.85
CA PHE A 36 -5.43 19.44 1.97
C PHE A 36 -6.18 20.56 2.68
N ASN A 37 -5.87 20.85 3.97
CA ASN A 37 -6.52 21.93 4.68
C ASN A 37 -6.15 23.28 4.04
N GLY A 38 -7.16 24.09 3.73
CA GLY A 38 -6.99 25.39 3.06
C GLY A 38 -6.56 25.31 1.59
N VAL A 39 -6.54 24.10 1.00
CA VAL A 39 -6.24 23.93 -0.43
C VAL A 39 -7.56 23.86 -1.20
N GLU A 40 -7.81 24.88 -2.01
CA GLU A 40 -8.95 24.94 -2.91
C GLU A 40 -8.54 24.67 -4.36
N LYS A 41 -9.52 24.51 -5.24
CA LYS A 41 -9.29 24.33 -6.68
C LYS A 41 -8.75 25.65 -7.26
N ASP A 42 -7.53 25.61 -7.77
CA ASP A 42 -6.82 26.74 -8.39
C ASP A 42 -7.01 26.67 -9.91
N TYR A 43 -7.90 27.50 -10.44
CA TYR A 43 -8.23 27.52 -11.87
C TYR A 43 -7.08 28.00 -12.74
N ASP A 44 -6.26 28.95 -12.28
CA ASP A 44 -5.10 29.42 -13.05
C ASP A 44 -3.99 28.37 -13.09
N PHE A 45 -3.82 27.63 -12.01
CA PHE A 45 -2.95 26.47 -11.99
C PHE A 45 -3.47 25.36 -12.94
N ARG A 46 -4.78 25.10 -12.93
CA ARG A 46 -5.43 24.10 -13.78
C ARG A 46 -5.27 24.39 -15.26
N ARG A 47 -5.44 25.66 -15.69
CA ARG A 47 -5.32 26.11 -17.08
C ARG A 47 -3.94 25.89 -17.69
N LYS A 48 -2.90 25.65 -16.91
CA LYS A 48 -1.58 25.25 -17.41
C LYS A 48 -1.57 23.86 -18.05
N TYR A 49 -2.57 23.03 -17.74
CA TYR A 49 -2.61 21.62 -18.13
C TYR A 49 -3.81 21.22 -18.98
N ALA A 50 -4.92 21.91 -18.83
CA ALA A 50 -6.16 21.61 -19.54
C ALA A 50 -7.00 22.87 -19.75
N LEU A 51 -7.82 22.91 -20.80
CA LEU A 51 -8.83 23.94 -21.04
C LEU A 51 -9.96 23.83 -19.99
N ASP A 52 -10.74 24.90 -19.83
CA ASP A 52 -11.80 24.96 -18.81
C ASP A 52 -12.90 23.90 -19.04
N ASN A 53 -13.18 23.53 -20.29
CA ASN A 53 -14.15 22.49 -20.66
C ASN A 53 -13.56 21.07 -20.60
N GLU A 54 -12.24 20.90 -20.57
CA GLU A 54 -11.62 19.57 -20.54
C GLU A 54 -11.65 18.97 -19.13
N LYS A 55 -11.90 17.65 -19.05
CA LYS A 55 -11.81 16.88 -17.81
C LYS A 55 -10.41 16.33 -17.63
N ILE A 56 -9.78 16.61 -16.48
CA ILE A 56 -8.45 16.14 -16.14
C ILE A 56 -8.53 14.72 -15.56
N ILE A 57 -7.97 13.76 -16.30
CA ILE A 57 -7.62 12.43 -15.82
C ILE A 57 -6.19 12.50 -15.35
N LEU A 58 -5.96 12.32 -14.05
CA LEU A 58 -4.65 12.49 -13.42
C LEU A 58 -4.01 11.13 -13.09
N PHE A 59 -2.79 10.93 -13.56
CA PHE A 59 -1.86 9.96 -13.00
C PHE A 59 -0.80 10.70 -12.16
N MET A 60 -0.53 10.19 -10.97
CA MET A 60 0.55 10.71 -10.10
C MET A 60 1.41 9.55 -9.60
N GLY A 61 2.72 9.57 -9.90
CA GLY A 61 3.62 8.53 -9.45
C GLY A 61 4.92 8.43 -10.25
N ARG A 62 5.75 7.44 -9.91
CA ARG A 62 6.96 7.13 -10.67
C ARG A 62 6.59 6.57 -12.05
N LEU A 63 7.35 6.95 -13.09
CA LEU A 63 7.15 6.44 -14.45
C LEU A 63 8.01 5.18 -14.64
N VAL A 64 7.53 4.07 -14.07
CA VAL A 64 8.14 2.74 -14.12
C VAL A 64 7.07 1.72 -14.52
N TYR A 65 7.49 0.58 -15.04
CA TYR A 65 6.62 -0.41 -15.67
C TYR A 65 5.46 -0.86 -14.76
N GLU A 66 5.77 -1.14 -13.49
CA GLU A 66 4.79 -1.62 -12.51
C GLU A 66 3.70 -0.59 -12.17
N LYS A 67 3.90 0.70 -12.45
CA LYS A 67 2.88 1.74 -12.23
C LYS A 67 1.82 1.81 -13.35
N GLY A 68 2.02 1.11 -14.44
CA GLY A 68 0.99 0.83 -15.44
C GLY A 68 0.54 2.02 -16.28
N VAL A 69 1.32 3.12 -16.35
CA VAL A 69 0.98 4.33 -17.13
C VAL A 69 0.75 4.01 -18.59
N GLN A 70 1.48 3.04 -19.15
CA GLN A 70 1.33 2.54 -20.51
C GLN A 70 -0.09 2.01 -20.77
N HIS A 71 -0.74 1.40 -19.78
CA HIS A 71 -2.12 0.91 -19.91
C HIS A 71 -3.13 2.06 -19.89
N LEU A 72 -2.86 3.12 -19.11
CA LEU A 72 -3.70 4.32 -19.08
C LEU A 72 -3.60 5.08 -20.43
N ILE A 73 -2.40 5.22 -20.99
CA ILE A 73 -2.21 5.80 -22.32
C ILE A 73 -2.94 4.96 -23.38
N SER A 74 -2.85 3.62 -23.32
CA SER A 74 -3.60 2.72 -24.21
C SER A 74 -5.12 2.81 -24.05
N ALA A 75 -5.62 3.22 -22.89
CA ALA A 75 -7.05 3.43 -22.64
C ALA A 75 -7.58 4.74 -23.25
N MET A 76 -6.71 5.73 -23.48
CA MET A 76 -7.12 7.07 -23.93
C MET A 76 -7.91 7.09 -25.24
N PRO A 77 -7.59 6.32 -26.30
CA PRO A 77 -8.41 6.33 -27.51
C PRO A 77 -9.89 5.99 -27.24
N LYS A 78 -10.15 4.96 -26.40
CA LYS A 78 -11.52 4.60 -25.99
C LYS A 78 -12.16 5.68 -25.13
N ILE A 79 -11.41 6.28 -24.21
CA ILE A 79 -11.89 7.38 -23.36
C ILE A 79 -12.27 8.57 -24.24
N LEU A 80 -11.42 8.97 -25.19
CA LEU A 80 -11.67 10.11 -26.09
C LEU A 80 -12.82 9.87 -27.05
N ALA A 81 -13.04 8.63 -27.48
CA ALA A 81 -14.21 8.26 -28.27
C ALA A 81 -15.53 8.41 -27.49
N GLY A 82 -15.50 8.09 -26.19
CA GLY A 82 -16.64 8.31 -25.27
C GLY A 82 -16.71 9.77 -24.81
N TYR A 83 -15.64 10.34 -24.28
CA TYR A 83 -15.58 11.67 -23.70
C TYR A 83 -14.48 12.51 -24.39
N HIS A 84 -14.83 13.20 -25.47
CA HIS A 84 -13.86 13.96 -26.30
C HIS A 84 -13.07 15.02 -25.53
N ASP A 85 -13.70 15.68 -24.57
CA ASP A 85 -13.10 16.74 -23.76
C ASP A 85 -12.37 16.18 -22.51
N ALA A 86 -11.71 15.02 -22.67
CA ALA A 86 -10.80 14.48 -21.70
C ALA A 86 -9.36 14.92 -21.97
N LYS A 87 -8.57 15.14 -20.91
CA LYS A 87 -7.15 15.45 -20.93
C LYS A 87 -6.43 14.57 -19.91
N LEU A 88 -5.42 13.82 -20.36
CA LEU A 88 -4.57 13.04 -19.46
C LEU A 88 -3.40 13.89 -18.98
N VAL A 89 -3.25 14.04 -17.68
CA VAL A 89 -2.12 14.71 -17.03
C VAL A 89 -1.31 13.65 -16.29
N ILE A 90 -0.06 13.48 -16.68
CA ILE A 90 0.88 12.51 -16.09
C ILE A 90 1.92 13.27 -15.28
N ALA A 91 1.81 13.16 -13.95
CA ALA A 91 2.70 13.80 -12.99
C ALA A 91 3.69 12.81 -12.40
N GLY A 92 4.99 13.06 -12.64
CA GLY A 92 6.07 12.23 -12.11
C GLY A 92 7.27 12.13 -13.03
N LYS A 93 8.27 11.37 -12.56
CA LYS A 93 9.51 11.05 -13.29
C LYS A 93 9.79 9.56 -13.21
N GLY A 94 10.55 9.04 -14.17
CA GLY A 94 10.98 7.64 -14.21
C GLY A 94 11.56 7.24 -15.54
N GLY A 95 12.14 6.05 -15.59
CA GLY A 95 12.85 5.56 -16.79
C GLY A 95 11.99 5.35 -18.03
N MET A 96 10.67 5.21 -17.87
CA MET A 96 9.76 4.98 -19.00
C MET A 96 9.31 6.26 -19.71
N LEU A 97 9.78 7.46 -19.32
CA LEU A 97 9.25 8.71 -19.87
C LEU A 97 9.28 8.77 -21.41
N ASP A 98 10.40 8.38 -22.01
CA ASP A 98 10.57 8.46 -23.46
C ASP A 98 9.73 7.41 -24.20
N GLU A 99 9.61 6.19 -23.64
CA GLU A 99 8.72 5.14 -24.16
C GLU A 99 7.26 5.57 -24.11
N LEU A 100 6.83 6.17 -23.00
CA LEU A 100 5.46 6.67 -22.82
C LEU A 100 5.15 7.82 -23.80
N ARG A 101 6.11 8.71 -24.06
CA ARG A 101 5.98 9.77 -25.08
C ARG A 101 5.87 9.19 -26.48
N ALA A 102 6.70 8.20 -26.79
CA ALA A 102 6.63 7.51 -28.08
C ALA A 102 5.26 6.82 -28.29
N GLN A 103 4.72 6.19 -27.23
CA GLN A 103 3.39 5.58 -27.25
C GLN A 103 2.29 6.63 -27.50
N VAL A 104 2.33 7.77 -26.81
CA VAL A 104 1.39 8.89 -27.02
C VAL A 104 1.42 9.38 -28.47
N ASN A 105 2.63 9.53 -29.04
CA ASN A 105 2.81 9.96 -30.43
C ASN A 105 2.27 8.92 -31.42
N SER A 106 2.55 7.63 -31.21
CA SER A 106 2.08 6.55 -32.06
C SER A 106 0.55 6.42 -32.09
N LEU A 107 -0.12 6.78 -30.99
CA LEU A 107 -1.59 6.81 -30.92
C LEU A 107 -2.21 8.10 -31.46
N GLY A 108 -1.42 9.09 -31.85
CA GLY A 108 -1.90 10.36 -32.39
C GLY A 108 -2.63 11.24 -31.36
N ILE A 109 -2.36 11.06 -30.05
CA ILE A 109 -3.06 11.76 -28.97
C ILE A 109 -2.17 12.77 -28.23
N SER A 110 -1.11 13.26 -28.85
CA SER A 110 -0.14 14.16 -28.21
C SER A 110 -0.74 15.46 -27.68
N ASN A 111 -1.80 15.97 -28.31
CA ASN A 111 -2.54 17.13 -27.88
C ASN A 111 -3.47 16.85 -26.66
N LYS A 112 -3.70 15.60 -26.32
CA LYS A 112 -4.58 15.16 -25.21
C LYS A 112 -3.80 14.63 -23.99
N VAL A 113 -2.46 14.58 -24.04
CA VAL A 113 -1.62 14.09 -22.94
C VAL A 113 -0.57 15.12 -22.58
N TYR A 114 -0.46 15.40 -21.28
CA TYR A 114 0.52 16.35 -20.75
C TYR A 114 1.40 15.67 -19.69
N PHE A 115 2.73 15.70 -19.90
CA PHE A 115 3.72 15.22 -18.92
C PHE A 115 4.26 16.40 -18.12
N THR A 116 3.95 16.45 -16.82
CA THR A 116 4.34 17.59 -15.97
C THR A 116 5.78 17.50 -15.47
N GLY A 117 6.36 16.30 -15.44
CA GLY A 117 7.57 16.02 -14.68
C GLY A 117 7.28 15.95 -13.17
N TYR A 118 8.32 16.21 -12.37
CA TYR A 118 8.20 16.23 -10.90
C TYR A 118 7.36 17.43 -10.43
N MET A 119 6.51 17.20 -9.44
CA MET A 119 5.75 18.22 -8.73
C MET A 119 6.17 18.24 -7.26
N ASP A 120 6.35 19.42 -6.69
CA ASP A 120 6.53 19.58 -5.24
C ASP A 120 5.20 19.35 -4.47
N SER A 121 5.28 19.26 -3.14
CA SER A 121 4.12 18.94 -2.30
C SER A 121 2.95 19.92 -2.46
N LYS A 122 3.22 21.21 -2.69
CA LYS A 122 2.18 22.21 -2.91
C LYS A 122 1.50 22.02 -4.26
N GLN A 123 2.29 21.75 -5.30
CA GLN A 123 1.79 21.48 -6.65
C GLN A 123 0.98 20.17 -6.67
N VAL A 124 1.44 19.13 -5.95
CA VAL A 124 0.73 17.85 -5.78
C VAL A 124 -0.67 18.09 -5.20
N CYS A 125 -0.76 18.84 -4.10
CA CYS A 125 -2.07 19.16 -3.48
C CYS A 125 -3.00 19.93 -4.42
N LYS A 126 -2.47 20.93 -5.14
CA LYS A 126 -3.25 21.70 -6.14
C LYS A 126 -3.69 20.81 -7.31
N MET A 127 -2.81 19.93 -7.79
CA MET A 127 -3.12 19.05 -8.92
C MET A 127 -4.23 18.05 -8.59
N TYR A 128 -4.19 17.42 -7.41
CA TYR A 128 -5.30 16.57 -6.96
C TYR A 128 -6.63 17.35 -6.90
N LYS A 129 -6.62 18.59 -6.37
CA LYS A 129 -7.82 19.44 -6.33
C LYS A 129 -8.34 19.85 -7.71
N CYS A 130 -7.47 19.92 -8.70
CA CYS A 130 -7.82 20.27 -10.08
C CYS A 130 -8.27 19.09 -10.93
N ALA A 131 -7.94 17.87 -10.53
CA ALA A 131 -8.27 16.65 -11.26
C ALA A 131 -9.77 16.31 -11.12
N ASP A 132 -10.35 15.79 -12.20
CA ASP A 132 -11.72 15.30 -12.22
C ASP A 132 -11.78 13.78 -11.90
N VAL A 133 -10.72 13.02 -12.22
CA VAL A 133 -10.52 11.61 -11.85
C VAL A 133 -9.03 11.37 -11.65
N SER A 134 -8.64 10.68 -10.57
CA SER A 134 -7.27 10.19 -10.38
C SER A 134 -7.18 8.70 -10.64
N VAL A 135 -6.16 8.26 -11.37
CA VAL A 135 -6.04 6.89 -11.89
C VAL A 135 -4.71 6.27 -11.50
N PHE A 136 -4.75 5.08 -10.89
CA PHE A 136 -3.59 4.33 -10.43
C PHE A 136 -3.62 2.91 -11.02
N PRO A 137 -3.18 2.73 -12.29
CA PRO A 137 -3.34 1.50 -13.05
C PRO A 137 -2.19 0.52 -12.82
N SER A 138 -1.65 0.47 -11.60
CA SER A 138 -0.49 -0.36 -11.26
C SER A 138 -0.73 -1.83 -11.57
N THR A 139 0.32 -2.53 -12.02
CA THR A 139 0.35 -3.99 -12.16
C THR A 139 1.00 -4.68 -10.95
N TYR A 140 1.71 -3.91 -10.14
CA TYR A 140 2.20 -4.31 -8.83
C TYR A 140 2.16 -3.09 -7.88
N GLU A 141 1.48 -3.22 -6.74
CA GLU A 141 1.36 -2.17 -5.75
C GLU A 141 1.22 -2.77 -4.34
N PRO A 142 2.27 -2.72 -3.52
CA PRO A 142 2.23 -3.25 -2.16
C PRO A 142 1.21 -2.57 -1.26
N PHE A 143 0.94 -1.27 -1.45
CA PHE A 143 -0.02 -0.52 -0.64
C PHE A 143 -0.82 0.50 -1.47
N GLY A 144 -0.24 1.67 -1.84
CA GLY A 144 -0.90 2.68 -2.66
C GLY A 144 -1.22 3.99 -1.94
N ILE A 145 -0.22 4.61 -1.30
CA ILE A 145 -0.39 5.92 -0.60
C ILE A 145 -0.99 6.98 -1.53
N VAL A 146 -0.61 7.01 -2.80
CA VAL A 146 -1.11 7.98 -3.79
C VAL A 146 -2.63 7.88 -4.00
N ALA A 147 -3.21 6.69 -3.86
CA ALA A 147 -4.66 6.52 -3.91
C ALA A 147 -5.33 7.16 -2.67
N LEU A 148 -4.75 6.98 -1.48
CA LEU A 148 -5.24 7.65 -0.26
C LEU A 148 -5.16 9.17 -0.36
N GLU A 149 -4.09 9.71 -0.96
CA GLU A 149 -3.96 11.15 -1.20
C GLU A 149 -5.08 11.67 -2.11
N ALA A 150 -5.35 11.00 -3.22
CA ALA A 150 -6.43 11.34 -4.13
C ALA A 150 -7.81 11.25 -3.45
N MET A 151 -8.08 10.17 -2.71
CA MET A 151 -9.32 9.98 -1.94
C MET A 151 -9.51 11.10 -0.91
N LEU A 152 -8.47 11.46 -0.18
CA LEU A 152 -8.51 12.53 0.83
C LEU A 152 -8.71 13.92 0.20
N SER A 153 -8.11 14.17 -0.97
CA SER A 153 -8.28 15.43 -1.71
C SER A 153 -9.73 15.67 -2.12
N GLY A 154 -10.50 14.61 -2.29
CA GLY A 154 -11.85 14.63 -2.82
C GLY A 154 -11.90 14.47 -4.34
N THR A 155 -10.91 13.83 -4.90
CA THR A 155 -10.91 13.43 -6.30
C THR A 155 -11.37 11.98 -6.39
N PRO A 156 -12.35 11.64 -7.26
CA PRO A 156 -12.74 10.25 -7.49
C PRO A 156 -11.55 9.44 -7.98
N VAL A 157 -11.43 8.19 -7.54
CA VAL A 157 -10.30 7.32 -7.88
C VAL A 157 -10.71 6.13 -8.73
N VAL A 158 -9.86 5.78 -9.68
CA VAL A 158 -9.87 4.49 -10.39
C VAL A 158 -8.55 3.79 -10.12
N VAL A 159 -8.60 2.56 -9.61
CA VAL A 159 -7.40 1.78 -9.28
C VAL A 159 -7.45 0.42 -9.96
N SER A 160 -6.29 -0.20 -10.16
CA SER A 160 -6.24 -1.62 -10.53
C SER A 160 -6.68 -2.50 -9.36
N ASP A 161 -7.43 -3.56 -9.66
CA ASP A 161 -7.87 -4.58 -8.69
C ASP A 161 -6.70 -5.53 -8.35
N ILE A 162 -5.65 -4.98 -7.71
CA ILE A 162 -4.42 -5.71 -7.37
C ILE A 162 -3.76 -5.18 -6.10
N GLY A 163 -3.07 -6.07 -5.39
CA GLY A 163 -2.21 -5.72 -4.28
C GLY A 163 -2.92 -4.95 -3.17
N GLY A 164 -2.24 -3.96 -2.61
CA GLY A 164 -2.80 -3.09 -1.59
C GLY A 164 -3.90 -2.15 -2.10
N LEU A 165 -3.91 -1.81 -3.40
CA LEU A 165 -4.99 -1.00 -3.98
C LEU A 165 -6.34 -1.70 -3.87
N ASN A 166 -6.37 -3.02 -4.06
CA ASN A 166 -7.58 -3.82 -3.90
C ASN A 166 -8.13 -3.78 -2.46
N GLU A 167 -7.26 -3.61 -1.47
CA GLU A 167 -7.64 -3.52 -0.06
C GLU A 167 -8.09 -2.10 0.33
N ILE A 168 -7.53 -1.07 -0.32
CA ILE A 168 -7.86 0.33 -0.07
C ILE A 168 -9.20 0.73 -0.67
N VAL A 169 -9.49 0.30 -1.90
CA VAL A 169 -10.67 0.74 -2.66
C VAL A 169 -11.69 -0.39 -2.76
N GLU A 170 -12.95 -0.09 -2.45
CA GLU A 170 -14.10 -0.93 -2.69
C GLU A 170 -14.86 -0.43 -3.92
N HIS A 171 -15.01 -1.30 -4.93
CA HIS A 171 -15.59 -0.94 -6.24
C HIS A 171 -17.02 -0.42 -6.13
N GLY A 172 -17.26 0.78 -6.68
CA GLY A 172 -18.56 1.44 -6.66
C GLY A 172 -18.99 2.02 -5.31
N VAL A 173 -18.14 1.88 -4.26
CA VAL A 173 -18.41 2.37 -2.91
C VAL A 173 -17.57 3.60 -2.58
N ASP A 174 -16.25 3.49 -2.66
CA ASP A 174 -15.30 4.58 -2.34
C ASP A 174 -14.28 4.82 -3.47
N GLY A 175 -14.51 4.23 -4.63
CA GLY A 175 -13.77 4.37 -5.88
C GLY A 175 -14.20 3.32 -6.89
N MET A 176 -13.54 3.31 -8.04
CA MET A 176 -13.75 2.30 -9.08
C MET A 176 -12.52 1.41 -9.20
N LYS A 177 -12.73 0.14 -9.53
CA LYS A 177 -11.66 -0.80 -9.85
C LYS A 177 -11.68 -1.18 -11.31
N SER A 178 -10.52 -1.46 -11.87
CA SER A 178 -10.34 -2.04 -13.19
C SER A 178 -9.44 -3.26 -13.13
N TYR A 179 -9.57 -4.18 -14.07
CA TYR A 179 -8.64 -5.31 -14.17
C TYR A 179 -7.23 -4.80 -14.48
N ALA A 180 -6.23 -5.28 -13.71
CA ALA A 180 -4.85 -4.88 -13.89
C ALA A 180 -4.35 -5.21 -15.31
N GLY A 181 -3.64 -4.27 -15.94
CA GLY A 181 -3.13 -4.44 -17.31
C GLY A 181 -4.20 -4.42 -18.41
N ASN A 182 -5.46 -4.10 -18.11
CA ASN A 182 -6.55 -4.08 -19.08
C ASN A 182 -7.01 -2.64 -19.39
N PRO A 183 -6.57 -2.04 -20.52
CA PRO A 183 -6.94 -0.68 -20.92
C PRO A 183 -8.45 -0.48 -21.12
N ASN A 184 -9.17 -1.51 -21.60
CA ASN A 184 -10.61 -1.40 -21.84
C ASN A 184 -11.39 -1.29 -20.54
N SER A 185 -11.10 -2.16 -19.56
CA SER A 185 -11.72 -2.10 -18.22
C SER A 185 -11.37 -0.78 -17.52
N LEU A 186 -10.14 -0.29 -17.71
CA LEU A 186 -9.69 0.99 -17.17
C LEU A 186 -10.50 2.15 -17.77
N ALA A 187 -10.67 2.17 -19.08
CA ALA A 187 -11.46 3.19 -19.77
C ALA A 187 -12.92 3.18 -19.30
N ASP A 188 -13.54 2.01 -19.17
CA ASP A 188 -14.94 1.88 -18.72
C ASP A 188 -15.13 2.45 -17.30
N SER A 189 -14.21 2.16 -16.38
CA SER A 189 -14.25 2.68 -15.01
C SER A 189 -14.05 4.19 -14.95
N ILE A 190 -13.20 4.76 -15.79
CA ILE A 190 -12.99 6.21 -15.89
C ILE A 190 -14.25 6.88 -16.47
N LEU A 191 -14.77 6.36 -17.58
CA LEU A 191 -15.98 6.91 -18.23
C LEU A 191 -17.19 6.84 -17.30
N ALA A 192 -17.35 5.78 -16.49
CA ALA A 192 -18.42 5.67 -15.52
C ALA A 192 -18.43 6.85 -14.53
N LEU A 193 -17.25 7.31 -14.06
CA LEU A 193 -17.15 8.47 -13.18
C LEU A 193 -17.35 9.80 -13.92
N LEU A 194 -16.84 9.93 -15.16
CA LEU A 194 -16.98 11.17 -15.94
C LEU A 194 -18.43 11.42 -16.36
N TYR A 195 -19.20 10.37 -16.66
CA TYR A 195 -20.60 10.47 -17.06
C TYR A 195 -21.59 10.52 -15.93
N ASN A 196 -21.22 10.09 -14.72
CA ASN A 196 -22.12 10.03 -13.59
C ASN A 196 -21.61 10.86 -12.40
N PRO A 197 -21.91 12.18 -12.38
CA PRO A 197 -21.49 13.05 -11.26
C PRO A 197 -22.02 12.59 -9.90
N GLN A 198 -23.24 12.01 -9.83
CA GLN A 198 -23.83 11.51 -8.59
C GLN A 198 -23.02 10.33 -8.02
N LEU A 199 -22.56 9.41 -8.89
CA LEU A 199 -21.65 8.33 -8.50
C LEU A 199 -20.31 8.90 -8.02
N ALA A 200 -19.74 9.85 -8.76
CA ALA A 200 -18.47 10.50 -8.40
C ALA A 200 -18.54 11.18 -7.02
N ASP A 201 -19.60 11.94 -6.74
CA ASP A 201 -19.82 12.59 -5.45
C ASP A 201 -20.01 11.57 -4.31
N SER A 202 -20.77 10.48 -4.58
CA SER A 202 -21.02 9.42 -3.60
C SER A 202 -19.72 8.73 -3.20
N VAL A 203 -18.91 8.29 -4.18
CA VAL A 203 -17.65 7.58 -3.89
C VAL A 203 -16.65 8.49 -3.19
N VAL A 204 -16.58 9.77 -3.58
CA VAL A 204 -15.71 10.77 -2.93
C VAL A 204 -16.06 10.97 -1.46
N LYS A 205 -17.34 11.07 -1.12
CA LYS A 205 -17.80 11.27 0.26
C LYS A 205 -17.37 10.09 1.15
N LYS A 206 -17.57 8.87 0.66
CA LYS A 206 -17.22 7.64 1.39
C LYS A 206 -15.70 7.47 1.47
N ALA A 207 -14.98 7.73 0.37
CA ALA A 207 -13.52 7.68 0.31
C ALA A 207 -12.87 8.59 1.36
N LYS A 208 -13.30 9.83 1.45
CA LYS A 208 -12.79 10.80 2.45
C LYS A 208 -13.05 10.34 3.88
N ALA A 209 -14.22 9.82 4.17
CA ALA A 209 -14.58 9.33 5.49
C ALA A 209 -13.68 8.13 5.88
N LYS A 210 -13.52 7.17 4.97
CA LYS A 210 -12.65 6.00 5.17
C LYS A 210 -11.21 6.41 5.46
N VAL A 211 -10.62 7.28 4.62
CA VAL A 211 -9.22 7.71 4.82
C VAL A 211 -9.01 8.38 6.16
N LYS A 212 -9.90 9.28 6.57
CA LYS A 212 -9.80 9.97 7.86
C LYS A 212 -9.91 9.03 9.06
N ASN A 213 -10.75 8.01 8.96
CA ASN A 213 -11.02 7.09 10.06
C ASN A 213 -9.99 5.96 10.17
N GLU A 214 -9.54 5.42 9.03
CA GLU A 214 -8.76 4.18 9.01
C GLU A 214 -7.25 4.41 8.77
N PHE A 215 -6.86 5.48 8.05
CA PHE A 215 -5.49 5.71 7.62
C PHE A 215 -4.85 6.95 8.25
N ASN A 216 -5.29 7.37 9.43
CA ASN A 216 -4.64 8.46 10.16
C ASN A 216 -3.46 7.96 11.02
N TRP A 217 -2.43 8.79 11.16
CA TRP A 217 -1.21 8.42 11.87
C TRP A 217 -1.42 8.12 13.37
N ALA A 218 -2.44 8.71 14.01
CA ALA A 218 -2.71 8.45 15.42
C ALA A 218 -3.14 6.99 15.64
N LYS A 219 -4.05 6.48 14.79
CA LYS A 219 -4.47 5.08 14.80
C LYS A 219 -3.30 4.15 14.47
N ILE A 220 -2.56 4.44 13.41
CA ILE A 220 -1.42 3.62 12.99
C ILE A 220 -0.35 3.53 14.07
N ALA A 221 -0.08 4.62 14.79
CA ALA A 221 0.86 4.62 15.92
C ALA A 221 0.38 3.73 17.08
N GLN A 222 -0.93 3.74 17.39
CA GLN A 222 -1.50 2.85 18.41
C GLN A 222 -1.35 1.37 18.04
N ASP A 223 -1.70 1.01 16.79
CA ASP A 223 -1.60 -0.37 16.30
C ASP A 223 -0.13 -0.86 16.29
N THR A 224 0.80 0.03 15.92
CA THR A 224 2.24 -0.23 15.97
C THR A 224 2.72 -0.43 17.41
N HIS A 225 2.31 0.44 18.32
CA HIS A 225 2.66 0.32 19.75
C HIS A 225 2.17 -1.01 20.35
N PHE A 226 0.94 -1.40 20.04
CA PHE A 226 0.39 -2.68 20.50
C PHE A 226 1.23 -3.87 19.99
N THR A 227 1.65 -3.84 18.72
CA THR A 227 2.51 -4.88 18.14
C THR A 227 3.88 -4.95 18.83
N TYR A 228 4.47 -3.81 19.20
CA TYR A 228 5.72 -3.77 19.96
C TYR A 228 5.54 -4.36 21.36
N GLN A 229 4.45 -4.02 22.07
CA GLN A 229 4.16 -4.60 23.38
C GLN A 229 4.00 -6.12 23.30
N LYS A 230 3.28 -6.63 22.29
CA LYS A 230 3.14 -8.07 22.04
C LYS A 230 4.51 -8.74 21.85
N ALA A 231 5.39 -8.17 21.03
CA ALA A 231 6.72 -8.70 20.80
C ALA A 231 7.59 -8.74 22.07
N ILE A 232 7.54 -7.69 22.88
CA ILE A 232 8.25 -7.61 24.17
C ILE A 232 7.76 -8.70 25.11
N CYS A 233 6.44 -8.83 25.29
CA CYS A 233 5.84 -9.84 26.18
C CYS A 233 6.21 -11.26 25.75
N GLN A 234 6.16 -11.57 24.46
CA GLN A 234 6.56 -12.88 23.92
C GLN A 234 8.03 -13.18 24.20
N THR A 235 8.92 -12.22 23.95
CA THR A 235 10.37 -12.38 24.20
C THR A 235 10.66 -12.61 25.70
N MET A 236 9.97 -11.89 26.58
CA MET A 236 10.11 -12.08 28.02
C MET A 236 9.64 -13.47 28.46
N ALA A 237 8.50 -13.92 27.98
CA ALA A 237 7.98 -15.27 28.28
C ALA A 237 8.90 -16.38 27.77
N GLU A 238 9.49 -16.23 26.57
CA GLU A 238 10.47 -17.19 26.03
C GLU A 238 11.76 -17.22 26.87
N ARG A 239 12.28 -16.07 27.28
CA ARG A 239 13.45 -15.98 28.16
C ARG A 239 13.21 -16.68 29.50
N GLN A 240 12.04 -16.46 30.10
CA GLN A 240 11.67 -17.09 31.37
C GLN A 240 11.55 -18.61 31.23
N LYS A 241 10.91 -19.11 30.15
CA LYS A 241 10.86 -20.56 29.85
C LYS A 241 12.24 -21.16 29.73
N ASN A 242 13.14 -20.48 29.00
CA ASN A 242 14.51 -20.96 28.79
C ASN A 242 15.32 -20.98 30.09
N GLN A 243 15.15 -19.99 30.98
CA GLN A 243 15.78 -19.96 32.31
C GLN A 243 15.31 -21.14 33.16
N ILE A 244 13.99 -21.36 33.25
CA ILE A 244 13.42 -22.50 33.99
C ILE A 244 13.94 -23.85 33.44
N ALA A 245 14.01 -23.99 32.11
CA ALA A 245 14.55 -25.21 31.48
C ALA A 245 16.02 -25.44 31.81
N GLN A 246 16.84 -24.37 31.78
CA GLN A 246 18.26 -24.46 32.17
C GLN A 246 18.45 -24.83 33.66
N GLU A 247 17.65 -24.25 34.55
CA GLU A 247 17.70 -24.59 35.96
C GLU A 247 17.31 -26.06 36.23
N LYS A 248 16.25 -26.55 35.58
CA LYS A 248 15.85 -27.95 35.64
C LYS A 248 16.97 -28.88 35.17
N ALA A 249 17.59 -28.55 34.02
CA ALA A 249 18.72 -29.33 33.48
C ALA A 249 19.93 -29.36 34.41
N LYS A 250 20.27 -28.22 35.05
CA LYS A 250 21.33 -28.14 36.07
C LYS A 250 21.02 -29.01 37.29
N LYS A 251 19.78 -28.98 37.82
CA LYS A 251 19.34 -29.81 38.94
C LYS A 251 19.43 -31.29 38.59
N THR A 252 18.99 -31.69 37.39
CA THR A 252 19.08 -33.11 36.96
C THR A 252 20.54 -33.60 36.80
N LYS A 253 21.43 -32.74 36.29
CA LYS A 253 22.88 -33.09 36.20
C LYS A 253 23.52 -33.25 37.59
N ARG A 254 23.19 -32.36 38.55
CA ARG A 254 23.67 -32.45 39.93
C ARG A 254 23.17 -33.74 40.61
N ALA A 255 21.88 -34.08 40.45
CA ALA A 255 21.31 -35.29 41.04
C ALA A 255 22.01 -36.55 40.50
N LYS A 256 22.23 -36.64 39.18
CA LYS A 256 22.97 -37.78 38.55
C LYS A 256 24.42 -37.87 39.01
N HIS A 257 25.10 -36.74 39.21
CA HIS A 257 26.47 -36.72 39.71
C HIS A 257 26.52 -37.24 41.13
N THR A 258 25.63 -36.79 42.01
CA THR A 258 25.53 -37.28 43.42
C THR A 258 25.20 -38.76 43.47
N GLU A 259 24.30 -39.25 42.64
CA GLU A 259 23.93 -40.67 42.54
C GLU A 259 25.13 -41.55 42.10
N THR A 260 25.92 -41.04 41.14
CA THR A 260 27.15 -41.69 40.67
C THR A 260 28.22 -41.72 41.78
N GLU A 261 28.42 -40.65 42.51
CA GLU A 261 29.34 -40.57 43.66
C GLU A 261 28.95 -41.55 44.77
N ILE A 262 27.67 -41.61 45.15
CA ILE A 262 27.15 -42.55 46.14
C ILE A 262 27.39 -43.99 45.68
N THR A 263 27.10 -44.29 44.42
CA THR A 263 27.33 -45.64 43.85
C THR A 263 28.80 -46.04 43.89
N ASN A 264 29.70 -45.12 43.57
CA ASN A 264 31.15 -45.36 43.63
C ASN A 264 31.65 -45.55 45.08
N LEU A 265 31.14 -44.78 46.01
CA LEU A 265 31.44 -44.90 47.45
C LEU A 265 30.97 -46.26 48.04
N LEU A 266 29.77 -46.67 47.67
CA LEU A 266 29.25 -48.00 48.06
C LEU A 266 30.05 -49.14 47.46
N ALA A 267 30.47 -49.03 46.18
CA ALA A 267 31.36 -50.03 45.54
C ALA A 267 32.74 -50.12 46.19
N PHE A 268 33.32 -48.97 46.59
CA PHE A 268 34.59 -48.90 47.33
C PHE A 268 34.49 -49.55 48.73
N ARG A 269 33.46 -49.24 49.49
CA ARG A 269 33.21 -49.87 50.81
C ARG A 269 33.02 -51.39 50.74
N LYS A 270 32.30 -51.88 49.72
CA LYS A 270 32.18 -53.33 49.50
C LYS A 270 33.52 -53.97 49.21
N ARG A 271 34.44 -53.40 48.45
CA ARG A 271 35.79 -53.93 48.20
C ARG A 271 36.67 -53.98 49.47
N GLN A 272 36.53 -53.06 50.38
CA GLN A 272 37.24 -53.04 51.67
C GLN A 272 36.69 -54.06 52.69
N ALA A 273 35.43 -54.47 52.57
CA ALA A 273 34.83 -55.45 53.46
C ALA A 273 35.13 -56.91 53.10
N TYR A 274 35.74 -57.18 51.92
CA TYR A 274 36.14 -58.52 51.46
C TYR A 274 37.65 -58.68 51.27
N ALA A 275 38.43 -57.68 51.76
CA ALA A 275 39.91 -57.79 51.92
C ALA A 275 40.27 -57.95 53.36
#